data_e9abb80dc012b9aa6177d4f7b1407890
#
_entry.id   e9abb80dc012b9aa6177d4f7b1407890
#
_cell.length_a   1.000
_cell.length_b   1.000
_cell.length_c   1.000
_cell.angle_alpha   90.00
_cell.angle_beta   90.00
_cell.angle_gamma   90.00
#
_symmetry.space_group_name_H-M   'P 1'
#
loop_
_entity.id
_entity.type
_entity.pdbx_description
1 polymer ?
#
loop_
_entity_poly.entity_id
_entity_poly.type
_entity_poly.pdbx_seq_one_letter_code
_entity_poly.pdbx_strand_id
1 'polypeptide(L)'
;TALDVKTGKIVWQATSTGPDSLVKIGADFKPVYSWMRGKDLGVTTWPAGAWKNGAGAVWGWITYDPDLNLIYAGTSNTGPWNAQQRPGLNLWTSGVFARNPDTGMARWAFVFTPHNQWDYDGVNENILVNIPWNGQIRKVMVQFNRNGFAYVIDRATGEVLLVKPFGHENWAS
;
A
#
# COMPACT_ATOMS: atom_id res chain seq x y z
N THR A 1 -10.07 -0.93 10.01
CA THR A 1 -10.94 -0.31 11.05
C THR A 1 -10.12 0.01 12.27
N ALA A 2 -10.27 1.24 12.83
CA ALA A 2 -9.77 1.60 14.15
C ALA A 2 -10.92 1.64 15.14
N LEU A 3 -10.67 1.16 16.34
CA LEU A 3 -11.63 1.12 17.42
C LEU A 3 -11.10 1.93 18.61
N ASP A 4 -12.00 2.63 19.29
CA ASP A 4 -11.69 3.23 20.58
C ASP A 4 -11.50 2.12 21.62
N VAL A 5 -10.34 2.10 22.27
CA VAL A 5 -9.94 1.00 23.17
C VAL A 5 -10.82 0.90 24.43
N LYS A 6 -11.44 2.01 24.85
CA LYS A 6 -12.27 2.06 26.05
C LYS A 6 -13.72 1.67 25.77
N THR A 7 -14.22 2.05 24.59
CA THR A 7 -15.66 1.91 24.28
C THR A 7 -15.96 0.87 23.22
N GLY A 8 -14.93 0.40 22.47
CA GLY A 8 -15.08 -0.50 21.32
C GLY A 8 -15.76 0.15 20.12
N LYS A 9 -16.06 1.44 20.16
CA LYS A 9 -16.70 2.15 19.06
C LYS A 9 -15.73 2.33 17.88
N ILE A 10 -16.26 2.26 16.68
CA ILE A 10 -15.50 2.54 15.47
C ILE A 10 -15.13 4.03 15.43
N VAL A 11 -13.83 4.32 15.38
CA VAL A 11 -13.29 5.67 15.19
C VAL A 11 -13.25 6.00 13.70
N TRP A 12 -12.73 5.07 12.90
CA TRP A 12 -12.73 5.17 11.44
C TRP A 12 -12.64 3.80 10.77
N GLN A 13 -13.06 3.76 9.51
CA GLN A 13 -12.86 2.62 8.62
C GLN A 13 -12.28 3.11 7.29
N ALA A 14 -11.44 2.30 6.67
CA ALA A 14 -10.95 2.50 5.31
C ALA A 14 -10.96 1.16 4.56
N THR A 15 -11.22 1.22 3.27
CA THR A 15 -11.09 0.09 2.35
C THR A 15 -9.78 0.17 1.58
N SER A 16 -9.38 -0.89 0.91
CA SER A 16 -8.22 -0.89 0.01
C SER A 16 -8.62 -0.58 -1.43
N THR A 17 -9.87 -0.86 -1.80
CA THR A 17 -10.44 -0.59 -3.13
C THR A 17 -11.68 0.27 -3.00
N GLY A 18 -12.10 0.92 -4.07
CA GLY A 18 -13.26 1.78 -4.09
C GLY A 18 -12.94 3.26 -4.30
N PRO A 19 -13.94 4.14 -4.18
CA PRO A 19 -13.73 5.58 -4.31
C PRO A 19 -12.85 6.14 -3.19
N ASP A 20 -12.20 7.26 -3.46
CA ASP A 20 -11.28 7.92 -2.52
C ASP A 20 -11.91 8.17 -1.14
N SER A 21 -13.22 8.42 -1.09
CA SER A 21 -13.96 8.59 0.16
C SER A 21 -13.95 7.34 1.05
N LEU A 22 -14.01 6.15 0.47
CA LEU A 22 -13.93 4.86 1.19
C LEU A 22 -12.48 4.47 1.47
N VAL A 23 -11.57 4.69 0.52
CA VAL A 23 -10.14 4.44 0.70
C VAL A 23 -9.50 5.43 1.66
N LYS A 24 -10.18 6.54 1.97
CA LYS A 24 -9.68 7.67 2.76
C LYS A 24 -8.45 8.33 2.12
N ILE A 25 -8.54 8.60 0.83
CA ILE A 25 -7.60 9.45 0.09
C ILE A 25 -8.18 10.86 0.04
N GLY A 26 -7.40 11.83 0.45
CA GLY A 26 -7.80 13.24 0.52
C GLY A 26 -6.69 14.18 0.07
N ALA A 27 -6.84 15.48 0.37
CA ALA A 27 -5.91 16.52 -0.07
C ALA A 27 -4.46 16.31 0.39
N ASP A 28 -4.27 15.62 1.52
CA ASP A 28 -2.93 15.34 2.08
C ASP A 28 -2.24 14.14 1.44
N PHE A 29 -2.91 13.42 0.57
CA PHE A 29 -2.32 12.29 -0.14
C PHE A 29 -1.23 12.77 -1.10
N LYS A 30 -0.05 12.16 -1.01
CA LYS A 30 1.13 12.51 -1.81
C LYS A 30 1.49 11.37 -2.77
N PRO A 31 0.91 11.33 -3.98
CA PRO A 31 1.30 10.35 -4.99
C PRO A 31 2.71 10.65 -5.51
N VAL A 32 3.64 9.73 -5.31
CA VAL A 32 5.04 9.89 -5.75
C VAL A 32 5.13 9.70 -7.27
N TYR A 33 4.45 8.69 -7.79
CA TYR A 33 4.53 8.31 -9.19
C TYR A 33 3.33 8.83 -9.99
N SER A 34 3.55 9.13 -11.28
CA SER A 34 2.51 9.69 -12.16
C SER A 34 1.27 8.79 -12.28
N TRP A 35 1.47 7.47 -12.33
CA TRP A 35 0.38 6.49 -12.43
C TRP A 35 -0.46 6.36 -11.14
N MET A 36 -0.01 6.94 -10.05
CA MET A 36 -0.76 7.05 -8.78
C MET A 36 -1.54 8.37 -8.67
N ARG A 37 -1.50 9.21 -9.70
CA ARG A 37 -2.21 10.48 -9.73
C ARG A 37 -3.56 10.33 -10.40
N GLY A 38 -4.60 10.84 -9.78
CA GLY A 38 -5.96 10.79 -10.29
C GLY A 38 -6.96 10.71 -9.17
N LYS A 39 -8.23 10.75 -9.53
CA LYS A 39 -9.35 10.65 -8.62
C LYS A 39 -9.95 9.25 -8.70
N ASP A 40 -10.36 8.72 -7.55
CA ASP A 40 -11.03 7.43 -7.43
C ASP A 40 -10.30 6.28 -8.14
N LEU A 41 -8.96 6.25 -8.02
CA LEU A 41 -8.13 5.25 -8.69
C LEU A 41 -8.45 3.81 -8.22
N GLY A 42 -8.94 3.65 -7.01
CA GLY A 42 -9.47 2.37 -6.51
C GLY A 42 -10.76 1.92 -7.22
N VAL A 43 -11.31 2.76 -8.10
CA VAL A 43 -12.45 2.45 -9.00
C VAL A 43 -12.02 2.47 -10.45
N THR A 44 -11.37 3.55 -10.89
CA THR A 44 -11.10 3.83 -12.30
C THR A 44 -10.02 2.94 -12.92
N THR A 45 -9.22 2.26 -12.09
CA THR A 45 -8.22 1.27 -12.52
C THR A 45 -8.76 -0.16 -12.54
N TRP A 46 -10.08 -0.31 -12.44
CA TRP A 46 -10.81 -1.57 -12.46
C TRP A 46 -11.89 -1.57 -13.54
N PRO A 47 -12.30 -2.74 -14.05
CA PRO A 47 -13.55 -2.82 -14.80
C PRO A 47 -14.73 -2.34 -13.97
N ALA A 48 -15.78 -1.89 -14.63
CA ALA A 48 -16.96 -1.34 -13.98
C ALA A 48 -17.51 -2.27 -12.88
N GLY A 49 -17.51 -1.78 -11.64
CA GLY A 49 -18.02 -2.51 -10.47
C GLY A 49 -17.11 -3.61 -9.91
N ALA A 50 -16.06 -4.04 -10.62
CA ALA A 50 -15.20 -5.16 -10.22
C ALA A 50 -14.43 -4.89 -8.90
N TRP A 51 -14.10 -3.63 -8.60
CA TRP A 51 -13.44 -3.24 -7.37
C TRP A 51 -14.19 -3.66 -6.09
N LYS A 52 -15.51 -3.88 -6.18
CA LYS A 52 -16.34 -4.31 -5.04
C LYS A 52 -15.98 -5.71 -4.53
N ASN A 53 -15.44 -6.53 -5.41
CA ASN A 53 -15.01 -7.91 -5.14
C ASN A 53 -13.51 -8.09 -5.39
N GLY A 54 -12.77 -6.99 -5.40
CA GLY A 54 -11.39 -6.96 -5.87
C GLY A 54 -10.34 -7.48 -4.90
N ALA A 55 -10.72 -8.00 -3.73
CA ALA A 55 -9.81 -8.39 -2.66
C ALA A 55 -9.03 -7.20 -2.07
N GLY A 56 -7.72 -7.34 -1.79
CA GLY A 56 -6.92 -6.26 -1.19
C GLY A 56 -7.09 -6.16 0.34
N ALA A 57 -7.47 -7.24 1.01
CA ALA A 57 -7.63 -7.25 2.46
C ALA A 57 -6.32 -6.91 3.19
N VAL A 58 -6.44 -6.24 4.32
CA VAL A 58 -5.32 -6.02 5.25
C VAL A 58 -5.34 -7.14 6.28
N TRP A 59 -4.36 -8.06 6.22
CA TRP A 59 -4.31 -9.22 7.10
C TRP A 59 -2.92 -9.51 7.69
N GLY A 60 -1.90 -8.82 7.25
CA GLY A 60 -0.54 -8.92 7.78
C GLY A 60 -0.28 -7.99 8.96
N TRP A 61 0.98 -7.74 9.22
CA TRP A 61 1.42 -6.87 10.30
C TRP A 61 1.12 -5.41 9.98
N ILE A 62 0.63 -4.69 11.00
CA ILE A 62 0.49 -3.23 10.97
C ILE A 62 1.62 -2.66 11.81
N THR A 63 2.48 -1.86 11.18
CA THR A 63 3.63 -1.26 11.85
C THR A 63 3.32 0.20 12.17
N TYR A 64 3.56 0.64 13.41
CA TYR A 64 3.38 2.03 13.83
C TYR A 64 4.72 2.77 13.88
N ASP A 65 4.75 3.95 13.32
CA ASP A 65 5.86 4.88 13.35
C ASP A 65 5.54 6.06 14.27
N PRO A 66 6.09 6.10 15.49
CA PRO A 66 5.85 7.22 16.42
C PRO A 66 6.49 8.53 15.96
N ASP A 67 7.55 8.48 15.17
CA ASP A 67 8.25 9.67 14.69
C ASP A 67 7.43 10.48 13.68
N LEU A 68 6.60 9.80 12.89
CA LEU A 68 5.81 10.41 11.82
C LEU A 68 4.31 10.36 12.11
N ASN A 69 3.90 9.72 13.21
CA ASN A 69 2.51 9.38 13.52
C ASN A 69 1.81 8.74 12.34
N LEU A 70 2.41 7.66 11.81
CA LEU A 70 1.88 6.89 10.69
C LEU A 70 1.78 5.41 11.05
N ILE A 71 0.79 4.74 10.51
CA ILE A 71 0.72 3.28 10.44
C ILE A 71 0.96 2.84 9.00
N TYR A 72 1.72 1.74 8.84
CA TYR A 72 1.93 1.10 7.55
C TYR A 72 1.19 -0.21 7.53
N ALA A 73 0.30 -0.38 6.55
CA ALA A 73 -0.56 -1.54 6.42
C ALA A 73 -0.51 -2.07 4.98
N GLY A 74 -0.06 -3.29 4.84
CA GLY A 74 -0.01 -3.97 3.54
C GLY A 74 -1.38 -4.44 3.09
N THR A 75 -1.60 -4.47 1.78
CA THR A 75 -2.82 -4.99 1.15
C THR A 75 -2.54 -6.28 0.41
N SER A 76 -3.50 -7.21 0.45
CA SER A 76 -3.38 -8.51 -0.20
C SER A 76 -3.44 -8.42 -1.72
N ASN A 77 -3.23 -9.57 -2.35
CA ASN A 77 -3.35 -9.78 -3.77
C ASN A 77 -4.71 -9.34 -4.33
N THR A 78 -4.77 -9.26 -5.64
CA THR A 78 -5.94 -8.84 -6.40
C THR A 78 -6.86 -10.04 -6.69
N GLY A 79 -8.17 -9.86 -6.52
CA GLY A 79 -9.20 -10.81 -6.93
C GLY A 79 -10.03 -10.31 -8.11
N PRO A 80 -10.65 -11.22 -8.90
CA PRO A 80 -10.40 -12.66 -8.95
C PRO A 80 -9.02 -12.99 -9.50
N TRP A 81 -8.54 -14.21 -9.28
CA TRP A 81 -7.21 -14.65 -9.72
C TRP A 81 -6.97 -14.57 -11.23
N ASN A 82 -7.99 -14.84 -12.03
CA ASN A 82 -7.89 -14.65 -13.48
C ASN A 82 -7.80 -13.15 -13.80
N ALA A 83 -6.61 -12.68 -14.07
CA ALA A 83 -6.32 -11.28 -14.35
C ALA A 83 -7.03 -10.75 -15.61
N GLN A 84 -7.39 -11.61 -16.57
CA GLN A 84 -8.14 -11.23 -17.77
C GLN A 84 -9.55 -10.71 -17.44
N GLN A 85 -10.12 -11.10 -16.29
CA GLN A 85 -11.41 -10.64 -15.83
C GLN A 85 -11.36 -9.24 -15.18
N ARG A 86 -10.17 -8.71 -14.94
CA ARG A 86 -9.96 -7.41 -14.28
C ARG A 86 -8.84 -6.59 -14.93
N PRO A 87 -8.90 -6.28 -16.22
CA PRO A 87 -7.90 -5.44 -16.89
C PRO A 87 -7.74 -4.10 -16.14
N GLY A 88 -6.54 -3.54 -16.17
CA GLY A 88 -6.15 -2.31 -15.48
C GLY A 88 -5.17 -2.55 -14.34
N LEU A 89 -4.73 -1.49 -13.66
CA LEU A 89 -3.73 -1.56 -12.59
C LEU A 89 -4.27 -2.18 -11.29
N ASN A 90 -5.59 -2.19 -11.10
CA ASN A 90 -6.29 -2.73 -9.92
C ASN A 90 -5.82 -2.13 -8.60
N LEU A 91 -5.71 -0.80 -8.55
CA LEU A 91 -5.32 -0.09 -7.33
C LEU A 91 -6.43 -0.20 -6.25
N TRP A 92 -6.12 -0.38 -4.99
CA TRP A 92 -4.80 -0.37 -4.34
C TRP A 92 -4.53 -1.73 -3.69
N THR A 93 -4.48 -2.78 -4.48
CA THR A 93 -4.14 -4.14 -4.02
C THR A 93 -2.65 -4.39 -4.16
N SER A 94 -2.12 -5.43 -3.51
CA SER A 94 -0.70 -5.83 -3.57
C SER A 94 0.28 -4.69 -3.25
N GLY A 95 -0.07 -3.88 -2.27
CA GLY A 95 0.65 -2.66 -1.93
C GLY A 95 0.74 -2.40 -0.44
N VAL A 96 1.11 -1.19 -0.09
CA VAL A 96 1.16 -0.68 1.27
C VAL A 96 0.60 0.73 1.33
N PHE A 97 -0.15 1.02 2.38
CA PHE A 97 -0.59 2.36 2.74
C PHE A 97 0.16 2.86 3.96
N ALA A 98 0.59 4.13 3.91
CA ALA A 98 0.91 4.91 5.10
C ALA A 98 -0.30 5.77 5.45
N ARG A 99 -0.83 5.59 6.66
CA ARG A 99 -2.05 6.26 7.12
C ARG A 99 -1.82 6.96 8.45
N ASN A 100 -2.48 8.09 8.63
CA ASN A 100 -2.61 8.69 9.95
C ASN A 100 -3.46 7.76 10.84
N PRO A 101 -2.96 7.33 12.02
CA PRO A 101 -3.69 6.40 12.89
C PRO A 101 -4.96 6.99 13.51
N ASP A 102 -5.03 8.31 13.69
CA ASP A 102 -6.16 8.97 14.35
C ASP A 102 -7.36 9.14 13.40
N THR A 103 -7.09 9.33 12.10
CA THR A 103 -8.13 9.66 11.10
C THR A 103 -8.33 8.58 10.04
N GLY A 104 -7.36 7.67 9.88
CA GLY A 104 -7.31 6.69 8.82
C GLY A 104 -6.96 7.27 7.44
N MET A 105 -6.75 8.60 7.33
CA MET A 105 -6.40 9.24 6.06
C MET A 105 -5.06 8.75 5.54
N ALA A 106 -5.03 8.36 4.27
CA ALA A 106 -3.80 7.97 3.60
C ALA A 106 -2.90 9.19 3.36
N ARG A 107 -1.63 9.07 3.74
CA ARG A 107 -0.60 10.05 3.44
C ARG A 107 0.07 9.73 2.10
N TRP A 108 0.38 8.48 1.88
CA TRP A 108 0.87 7.92 0.63
C TRP A 108 0.49 6.44 0.52
N ALA A 109 0.62 5.89 -0.66
CA ALA A 109 0.53 4.46 -0.92
C ALA A 109 1.55 4.06 -1.98
N PHE A 110 1.97 2.79 -1.97
CA PHE A 110 2.78 2.19 -3.01
C PHE A 110 2.25 0.79 -3.33
N VAL A 111 2.21 0.43 -4.61
CA VAL A 111 1.78 -0.90 -5.07
C VAL A 111 3.00 -1.64 -5.60
N PHE A 112 3.34 -2.76 -4.96
CA PHE A 112 4.52 -3.56 -5.29
C PHE A 112 4.36 -4.33 -6.60
N THR A 113 3.14 -4.77 -6.91
CA THR A 113 2.82 -5.58 -8.08
C THR A 113 1.49 -5.12 -8.68
N PRO A 114 1.49 -4.08 -9.54
CA PRO A 114 0.30 -3.67 -10.26
C PRO A 114 -0.24 -4.81 -11.13
N HIS A 115 -1.57 -4.91 -11.28
CA HIS A 115 -2.22 -5.98 -12.04
C HIS A 115 -1.75 -7.37 -11.63
N ASN A 116 -1.59 -7.60 -10.34
CA ASN A 116 -1.03 -8.82 -9.79
C ASN A 116 -1.83 -10.06 -10.20
N GLN A 117 -1.13 -11.07 -10.72
CA GLN A 117 -1.69 -12.35 -11.17
C GLN A 117 -0.97 -13.56 -10.55
N TRP A 118 -0.10 -13.36 -9.57
CA TRP A 118 0.77 -14.38 -8.97
C TRP A 118 0.56 -14.56 -7.47
N ASP A 119 -0.45 -13.95 -6.85
CA ASP A 119 -0.67 -13.98 -5.41
C ASP A 119 0.47 -13.31 -4.61
N TYR A 120 1.01 -12.22 -5.13
CA TYR A 120 2.05 -11.44 -4.45
C TYR A 120 1.43 -10.39 -3.54
N ASP A 121 1.15 -10.81 -2.28
CA ASP A 121 0.64 -9.89 -1.27
C ASP A 121 1.65 -8.80 -0.88
N GLY A 122 1.14 -7.63 -0.51
CA GLY A 122 1.95 -6.55 0.07
C GLY A 122 2.03 -6.56 1.60
N VAL A 123 1.59 -7.63 2.24
CA VAL A 123 1.33 -7.71 3.69
C VAL A 123 2.54 -8.12 4.55
N ASN A 124 3.73 -8.25 3.95
CA ASN A 124 4.95 -8.58 4.67
C ASN A 124 5.31 -7.49 5.68
N GLU A 125 6.18 -7.83 6.63
CA GLU A 125 6.63 -6.92 7.69
C GLU A 125 7.30 -5.68 7.11
N ASN A 126 6.91 -4.54 7.67
CA ASN A 126 7.53 -3.25 7.36
C ASN A 126 8.55 -2.92 8.45
N ILE A 127 9.83 -3.06 8.14
CA ILE A 127 10.94 -2.80 9.07
C ILE A 127 11.30 -1.32 8.99
N LEU A 128 11.11 -0.59 10.10
CA LEU A 128 11.40 0.84 10.15
C LEU A 128 12.79 1.09 10.70
N VAL A 129 13.63 1.76 9.94
CA VAL A 129 15.01 2.11 10.34
C VAL A 129 15.38 3.52 9.87
N ASN A 130 16.37 4.10 10.52
CA ASN A 130 17.02 5.34 10.10
C ASN A 130 18.41 4.97 9.59
N ILE A 131 18.69 5.27 8.33
CA ILE A 131 19.96 4.90 7.68
C ILE A 131 20.67 6.11 7.08
N PRO A 132 22.01 6.11 7.01
CA PRO A 132 22.74 7.03 6.17
C PRO A 132 22.41 6.77 4.69
N TRP A 133 21.99 7.80 3.98
CA TRP A 133 21.64 7.74 2.57
C TRP A 133 22.03 9.04 1.87
N ASN A 134 22.98 8.97 0.93
CA ASN A 134 23.47 10.13 0.20
C ASN A 134 23.87 11.32 1.11
N GLY A 135 24.60 11.04 2.21
CA GLY A 135 25.09 12.04 3.16
C GLY A 135 24.06 12.58 4.14
N GLN A 136 22.85 12.05 4.17
CA GLN A 136 21.80 12.42 5.12
C GLN A 136 21.23 11.18 5.81
N ILE A 137 20.67 11.37 7.02
CA ILE A 137 19.91 10.31 7.66
C ILE A 137 18.49 10.30 7.06
N ARG A 138 18.12 9.17 6.43
CA ARG A 138 16.79 8.97 5.89
C ARG A 138 16.00 8.00 6.78
N LYS A 139 14.75 8.35 7.03
CA LYS A 139 13.78 7.47 7.69
C LYS A 139 13.23 6.54 6.62
N VAL A 140 13.56 5.25 6.68
CA VAL A 140 13.15 4.30 5.65
C VAL A 140 12.33 3.16 6.21
N MET A 141 11.51 2.60 5.37
CA MET A 141 10.82 1.34 5.52
C MET A 141 11.49 0.32 4.59
N VAL A 142 11.89 -0.82 5.13
CA VAL A 142 12.41 -1.93 4.36
C VAL A 142 11.37 -3.05 4.35
N GLN A 143 11.05 -3.57 3.18
CA GLN A 143 10.17 -4.70 3.03
C GLN A 143 10.75 -5.72 2.04
N PHE A 144 10.81 -6.99 2.45
CA PHE A 144 11.07 -8.11 1.57
C PHE A 144 9.73 -8.64 1.07
N ASN A 145 9.40 -8.37 -0.18
CA ASN A 145 8.09 -8.67 -0.73
C ASN A 145 8.03 -10.06 -1.38
N ARG A 146 6.85 -10.67 -1.37
CA ARG A 146 6.61 -11.99 -2.01
C ARG A 146 6.90 -12.00 -3.52
N ASN A 147 6.95 -10.84 -4.14
CA ASN A 147 7.31 -10.70 -5.55
C ASN A 147 8.82 -10.87 -5.84
N GLY A 148 9.64 -11.21 -4.82
CA GLY A 148 11.05 -11.50 -4.95
C GLY A 148 11.98 -10.29 -4.83
N PHE A 149 11.44 -9.11 -4.55
CA PHE A 149 12.22 -7.89 -4.40
C PHE A 149 12.23 -7.36 -2.97
N ALA A 150 13.39 -6.89 -2.54
CA ALA A 150 13.55 -6.06 -1.36
C ALA A 150 13.40 -4.59 -1.75
N TYR A 151 12.58 -3.87 -1.02
CA TYR A 151 12.30 -2.45 -1.23
C TYR A 151 12.84 -1.63 -0.05
N VAL A 152 13.49 -0.51 -0.36
CA VAL A 152 13.82 0.54 0.60
C VAL A 152 13.01 1.77 0.19
N ILE A 153 12.06 2.15 1.02
CA ILE A 153 11.11 3.23 0.75
C ILE A 153 11.30 4.32 1.81
N ASP A 154 11.36 5.58 1.39
CA ASP A 154 11.28 6.71 2.32
C ASP A 154 9.91 6.68 2.99
N ARG A 155 9.90 6.48 4.33
CA ARG A 155 8.65 6.22 5.04
C ARG A 155 7.79 7.46 5.26
N ALA A 156 8.35 8.66 5.05
CA ALA A 156 7.60 9.90 5.14
C ALA A 156 6.86 10.22 3.84
N THR A 157 7.44 9.84 2.69
CA THR A 157 6.97 10.26 1.36
C THR A 157 6.43 9.15 0.48
N GLY A 158 6.85 7.89 0.72
CA GLY A 158 6.55 6.76 -0.15
C GLY A 158 7.49 6.64 -1.37
N GLU A 159 8.54 7.47 -1.45
CA GLU A 159 9.54 7.39 -2.51
C GLU A 159 10.35 6.09 -2.39
N VAL A 160 10.42 5.30 -3.45
CA VAL A 160 11.25 4.10 -3.50
C VAL A 160 12.70 4.52 -3.78
N LEU A 161 13.57 4.28 -2.79
CA LEU A 161 14.99 4.63 -2.85
C LEU A 161 15.84 3.51 -3.46
N LEU A 162 15.42 2.27 -3.26
CA LEU A 162 16.12 1.08 -3.76
C LEU A 162 15.13 -0.05 -3.96
N VAL A 163 15.32 -0.77 -5.06
CA VAL A 163 14.71 -2.09 -5.31
C VAL A 163 15.82 -3.06 -5.67
N LYS A 164 15.87 -4.22 -5.01
CA LYS A 164 16.85 -5.27 -5.31
C LYS A 164 16.18 -6.63 -5.28
N PRO A 165 16.38 -7.47 -6.30
CA PRO A 165 15.97 -8.86 -6.21
C PRO A 165 16.81 -9.57 -5.13
N PHE A 166 16.17 -10.47 -4.38
CA PHE A 166 16.86 -11.34 -3.42
C PHE A 166 16.79 -12.83 -3.84
N GLY A 167 16.24 -13.10 -5.02
CA GLY A 167 16.16 -14.41 -5.65
C GLY A 167 16.34 -14.29 -7.16
N HIS A 168 16.10 -15.37 -7.87
CA HIS A 168 16.04 -15.38 -9.33
C HIS A 168 14.63 -15.01 -9.78
N GLU A 169 14.47 -13.83 -10.36
CA GLU A 169 13.18 -13.32 -10.83
C GLU A 169 13.09 -13.40 -12.35
N ASN A 170 11.97 -13.89 -12.86
CA ASN A 170 11.69 -14.02 -14.29
C ASN A 170 10.38 -13.36 -14.75
N TRP A 171 9.69 -12.67 -13.84
CA TRP A 171 8.39 -12.03 -14.11
C TRP A 171 8.50 -10.50 -14.28
N ALA A 172 9.61 -9.91 -13.88
CA ALA A 172 9.91 -8.49 -13.99
C ALA A 172 11.40 -8.26 -14.28
N SER A 173 11.75 -7.13 -14.90
CA SER A 173 13.10 -6.69 -15.21
C SER A 173 13.28 -5.22 -14.87
#